data_f856335a76c7ace30f6ad113254c5b66
#
_entry.id   f856335a76c7ace30f6ad113254c5b66
#
_cell.length_a   1.000
_cell.length_b   1.000
_cell.length_c   1.000
_cell.angle_alpha   90.00
_cell.angle_beta   90.00
_cell.angle_gamma   90.00
#
_symmetry.space_group_name_H-M   'P 1'
#
loop_
_entity.id
_entity.type
_entity.pdbx_description
1 polymer ?
#
loop_
_entity_poly.entity_id
_entity_poly.type
_entity_poly.pdbx_seq_one_letter_code
_entity_poly.pdbx_strand_id
1 'polypeptide(L)'
;QLNNLVDEYSMLTRDFDKTEDEKLAESKVIAEEMIALAEANKKNGVALRAYMNAAEIYYDNGDFALAAECWENAAKVNEKAYTAGISLYNASVCYEELGNIDAAIAALEKAAANENFPLATKAMFNQGRLEEAKSNYDAAYDIYNALVAKNASDEWAKHAKARASYLEEEDRINQ
;
A
#
# COMPACT_ATOMS: atom_id res chain seq x y z
N GLN A 1 7.28 -25.10 -2.91
CA GLN A 1 7.96 -24.21 -3.88
C GLN A 1 8.03 -22.78 -3.34
N LEU A 2 6.92 -22.11 -2.97
CA LEU A 2 6.96 -20.74 -2.43
C LEU A 2 7.85 -20.63 -1.16
N ASN A 3 7.71 -21.56 -0.21
CA ASN A 3 8.53 -21.53 1.00
C ASN A 3 10.04 -21.63 0.70
N ASN A 4 10.42 -22.42 -0.33
CA ASN A 4 11.83 -22.51 -0.75
C ASN A 4 12.35 -21.15 -1.27
N LEU A 5 11.53 -20.41 -2.06
CA LEU A 5 11.90 -19.08 -2.56
C LEU A 5 12.00 -18.06 -1.42
N VAL A 6 11.11 -18.14 -0.42
CA VAL A 6 11.20 -17.29 0.79
C VAL A 6 12.47 -17.59 1.60
N ASP A 7 12.81 -18.88 1.77
CA ASP A 7 14.02 -19.28 2.46
C ASP A 7 15.27 -18.85 1.69
N GLU A 8 15.26 -18.97 0.35
CA GLU A 8 16.34 -18.53 -0.53
C GLU A 8 16.58 -17.02 -0.43
N TYR A 9 15.53 -16.20 -0.48
CA TYR A 9 15.63 -14.76 -0.27
C TYR A 9 16.19 -14.43 1.13
N SER A 10 15.71 -15.13 2.15
CA SER A 10 16.19 -14.93 3.53
C SER A 10 17.66 -15.31 3.70
N MET A 11 18.17 -16.32 2.97
CA MET A 11 19.59 -16.68 2.96
C MET A 11 20.39 -15.62 2.19
N LEU A 12 19.89 -15.17 1.05
CA LEU A 12 20.55 -14.16 0.21
C LEU A 12 20.77 -12.86 0.98
N THR A 13 19.75 -12.37 1.71
CA THR A 13 19.87 -11.12 2.48
C THR A 13 20.89 -11.19 3.61
N ARG A 14 21.19 -12.39 4.12
CA ARG A 14 22.17 -12.66 5.19
C ARG A 14 23.54 -13.09 4.68
N ASP A 15 23.72 -13.21 3.39
CA ASP A 15 24.98 -13.59 2.80
C ASP A 15 25.97 -12.41 2.83
N PHE A 16 26.99 -12.50 3.67
CA PHE A 16 28.01 -11.46 3.84
C PHE A 16 29.14 -11.55 2.80
N ASP A 17 29.19 -12.65 2.03
CA ASP A 17 30.21 -12.85 1.00
C ASP A 17 29.80 -12.20 -0.33
N LYS A 18 28.51 -11.84 -0.50
CA LYS A 18 27.97 -11.18 -1.68
C LYS A 18 27.95 -9.68 -1.54
N THR A 19 28.22 -9.01 -2.65
CA THR A 19 28.02 -7.54 -2.78
C THR A 19 26.54 -7.19 -2.85
N GLU A 20 26.19 -5.93 -2.57
CA GLU A 20 24.81 -5.46 -2.68
C GLU A 20 24.26 -5.56 -4.11
N ASP A 21 25.12 -5.35 -5.14
CA ASP A 21 24.72 -5.49 -6.55
C ASP A 21 24.38 -6.95 -6.90
N GLU A 22 25.15 -7.91 -6.37
CA GLU A 22 24.86 -9.34 -6.55
C GLU A 22 23.56 -9.73 -5.85
N LYS A 23 23.35 -9.27 -4.61
CA LYS A 23 22.11 -9.50 -3.88
C LYS A 23 20.91 -8.90 -4.62
N LEU A 24 21.05 -7.70 -5.13
CA LEU A 24 20.00 -7.02 -5.90
C LEU A 24 19.63 -7.81 -7.16
N ALA A 25 20.63 -8.30 -7.90
CA ALA A 25 20.39 -9.09 -9.11
C ALA A 25 19.69 -10.41 -8.80
N GLU A 26 20.14 -11.14 -7.78
CA GLU A 26 19.56 -12.43 -7.40
C GLU A 26 18.17 -12.26 -6.78
N SER A 27 17.93 -11.23 -5.96
CA SER A 27 16.63 -10.98 -5.37
C SER A 27 15.56 -10.70 -6.44
N LYS A 28 15.91 -10.02 -7.54
CA LYS A 28 15.01 -9.83 -8.68
C LYS A 28 14.62 -11.14 -9.34
N VAL A 29 15.56 -12.07 -9.52
CA VAL A 29 15.25 -13.38 -10.07
C VAL A 29 14.28 -14.14 -9.15
N ILE A 30 14.50 -14.11 -7.83
CA ILE A 30 13.60 -14.74 -6.86
C ILE A 30 12.20 -14.12 -6.93
N ALA A 31 12.10 -12.80 -7.03
CA ALA A 31 10.81 -12.11 -7.17
C ALA A 31 10.07 -12.51 -8.45
N GLU A 32 10.77 -12.60 -9.58
CA GLU A 32 10.21 -13.05 -10.85
C GLU A 32 9.71 -14.51 -10.79
N GLU A 33 10.44 -15.40 -10.12
CA GLU A 33 9.99 -16.78 -9.88
C GLU A 33 8.75 -16.84 -8.97
N MET A 34 8.64 -15.95 -7.96
CA MET A 34 7.44 -15.83 -7.14
C MET A 34 6.24 -15.35 -7.96
N ILE A 35 6.43 -14.39 -8.86
CA ILE A 35 5.37 -13.92 -9.77
C ILE A 35 4.91 -15.05 -10.69
N ALA A 36 5.83 -15.78 -11.31
CA ALA A 36 5.50 -16.92 -12.17
C ALA A 36 4.71 -18.00 -11.39
N LEU A 37 5.09 -18.24 -10.14
CA LEU A 37 4.36 -19.15 -9.25
C LEU A 37 2.95 -18.63 -8.94
N ALA A 38 2.80 -17.31 -8.71
CA ALA A 38 1.49 -16.69 -8.48
C ALA A 38 0.57 -16.83 -9.70
N GLU A 39 1.08 -16.57 -10.89
CA GLU A 39 0.36 -16.69 -12.15
C GLU A 39 -0.09 -18.14 -12.43
N ALA A 40 0.74 -19.13 -12.11
CA ALA A 40 0.41 -20.53 -12.24
C ALA A 40 -0.68 -21.00 -11.26
N ASN A 41 -0.86 -20.30 -10.13
CA ASN A 41 -1.75 -20.68 -9.03
C ASN A 41 -3.01 -19.81 -8.88
N LYS A 42 -3.38 -19.07 -9.86
CA LYS A 42 -4.49 -18.07 -9.94
C LYS A 42 -5.56 -18.21 -8.85
N LYS A 43 -5.81 -17.10 -8.13
CA LYS A 43 -6.91 -16.94 -7.15
C LYS A 43 -6.86 -17.87 -5.91
N ASN A 44 -5.71 -18.36 -5.52
CA ASN A 44 -5.56 -19.11 -4.28
C ASN A 44 -4.55 -18.43 -3.31
N GLY A 45 -4.46 -18.96 -2.10
CA GLY A 45 -3.56 -18.41 -1.07
C GLY A 45 -2.07 -18.47 -1.43
N VAL A 46 -1.64 -19.33 -2.36
CA VAL A 46 -0.26 -19.37 -2.87
C VAL A 46 -0.02 -18.16 -3.75
N ALA A 47 -0.93 -17.84 -4.67
CA ALA A 47 -0.81 -16.68 -5.54
C ALA A 47 -0.76 -15.38 -4.72
N LEU A 48 -1.65 -15.22 -3.75
CA LEU A 48 -1.67 -14.07 -2.85
C LEU A 48 -0.31 -13.88 -2.16
N ARG A 49 0.19 -14.92 -1.49
CA ARG A 49 1.46 -14.86 -0.76
C ARG A 49 2.65 -14.62 -1.68
N ALA A 50 2.65 -15.22 -2.86
CA ALA A 50 3.73 -15.08 -3.83
C ALA A 50 3.81 -13.62 -4.35
N TYR A 51 2.66 -13.01 -4.72
CA TYR A 51 2.65 -11.60 -5.10
C TYR A 51 3.07 -10.68 -3.95
N MET A 52 2.62 -10.93 -2.72
CA MET A 52 3.00 -10.12 -1.55
C MET A 52 4.51 -10.19 -1.29
N ASN A 53 5.11 -11.39 -1.31
CA ASN A 53 6.55 -11.54 -1.10
C ASN A 53 7.37 -10.90 -2.24
N ALA A 54 6.93 -11.06 -3.51
CA ALA A 54 7.58 -10.38 -4.63
C ALA A 54 7.52 -8.86 -4.50
N ALA A 55 6.38 -8.33 -4.05
CA ALA A 55 6.21 -6.90 -3.81
C ALA A 55 7.14 -6.37 -2.71
N GLU A 56 7.31 -7.12 -1.62
CA GLU A 56 8.26 -6.77 -0.54
C GLU A 56 9.70 -6.75 -1.07
N ILE A 57 10.11 -7.76 -1.84
CA ILE A 57 11.45 -7.80 -2.46
C ILE A 57 11.68 -6.59 -3.35
N TYR A 58 10.74 -6.26 -4.22
CA TYR A 58 10.86 -5.10 -5.10
C TYR A 58 10.87 -3.77 -4.32
N TYR A 59 10.08 -3.67 -3.25
CA TYR A 59 10.08 -2.49 -2.39
C TYR A 59 11.45 -2.30 -1.71
N ASP A 60 12.00 -3.36 -1.12
CA ASP A 60 13.32 -3.35 -0.48
C ASP A 60 14.44 -2.99 -1.47
N ASN A 61 14.28 -3.37 -2.72
CA ASN A 61 15.20 -3.04 -3.81
C ASN A 61 15.03 -1.61 -4.37
N GLY A 62 13.99 -0.86 -3.95
CA GLY A 62 13.64 0.45 -4.49
C GLY A 62 12.93 0.39 -5.85
N ASP A 63 12.54 -0.78 -6.33
CA ASP A 63 11.79 -0.97 -7.58
C ASP A 63 10.28 -0.74 -7.33
N PHE A 64 9.92 0.45 -6.85
CA PHE A 64 8.57 0.78 -6.37
C PHE A 64 7.46 0.58 -7.41
N ALA A 65 7.76 0.72 -8.70
CA ALA A 65 6.78 0.47 -9.76
C ALA A 65 6.38 -1.01 -9.82
N LEU A 66 7.36 -1.92 -9.79
CA LEU A 66 7.12 -3.36 -9.76
C LEU A 66 6.49 -3.81 -8.43
N ALA A 67 6.91 -3.21 -7.32
CA ALA A 67 6.29 -3.44 -6.02
C ALA A 67 4.80 -3.09 -6.04
N ALA A 68 4.44 -1.90 -6.55
CA ALA A 68 3.03 -1.47 -6.67
C ALA A 68 2.20 -2.42 -7.52
N GLU A 69 2.71 -2.86 -8.67
CA GLU A 69 2.04 -3.83 -9.54
C GLU A 69 1.81 -5.17 -8.83
N CYS A 70 2.81 -5.69 -8.12
CA CYS A 70 2.68 -6.92 -7.34
C CYS A 70 1.65 -6.77 -6.21
N TRP A 71 1.64 -5.64 -5.47
CA TRP A 71 0.64 -5.36 -4.46
C TRP A 71 -0.77 -5.29 -5.04
N GLU A 72 -0.97 -4.63 -6.18
CA GLU A 72 -2.28 -4.61 -6.85
C GLU A 72 -2.72 -6.00 -7.31
N ASN A 73 -1.81 -6.83 -7.82
CA ASN A 73 -2.11 -8.19 -8.23
C ASN A 73 -2.45 -9.06 -7.01
N ALA A 74 -1.78 -8.88 -5.87
CA ALA A 74 -2.15 -9.52 -4.61
C ALA A 74 -3.58 -9.15 -4.18
N ALA A 75 -3.97 -7.88 -4.28
CA ALA A 75 -5.32 -7.42 -3.96
C ALA A 75 -6.40 -8.07 -4.84
N LYS A 76 -6.13 -8.27 -6.13
CA LYS A 76 -7.05 -8.90 -7.10
C LYS A 76 -7.28 -10.40 -6.85
N VAL A 77 -6.41 -11.07 -6.10
CA VAL A 77 -6.59 -12.52 -5.79
C VAL A 77 -7.88 -12.76 -5.02
N ASN A 78 -8.20 -11.91 -4.05
CA ASN A 78 -9.45 -11.92 -3.30
C ASN A 78 -9.79 -10.52 -2.79
N GLU A 79 -10.49 -9.75 -3.61
CA GLU A 79 -10.82 -8.33 -3.38
C GLU A 79 -11.60 -8.08 -2.08
N LYS A 80 -12.34 -9.07 -1.59
CA LYS A 80 -13.13 -8.97 -0.36
C LYS A 80 -12.34 -9.34 0.90
N ALA A 81 -11.17 -9.95 0.77
CA ALA A 81 -10.35 -10.30 1.93
C ALA A 81 -9.73 -9.03 2.56
N TYR A 82 -9.47 -9.07 3.87
CA TYR A 82 -8.75 -7.99 4.54
C TYR A 82 -7.35 -7.77 3.95
N THR A 83 -6.74 -8.81 3.38
CA THR A 83 -5.44 -8.75 2.71
C THR A 83 -5.47 -7.89 1.45
N ALA A 84 -6.61 -7.74 0.77
CA ALA A 84 -6.72 -6.82 -0.35
C ALA A 84 -6.57 -5.37 0.10
N GLY A 85 -7.18 -4.99 1.24
CA GLY A 85 -6.98 -3.67 1.83
C GLY A 85 -5.53 -3.41 2.23
N ILE A 86 -4.85 -4.42 2.83
CA ILE A 86 -3.40 -4.34 3.14
C ILE A 86 -2.60 -4.11 1.86
N SER A 87 -2.84 -4.92 0.83
CA SER A 87 -2.10 -4.84 -0.42
C SER A 87 -2.30 -3.49 -1.12
N LEU A 88 -3.52 -2.98 -1.18
CA LEU A 88 -3.80 -1.66 -1.76
C LEU A 88 -3.17 -0.52 -0.95
N TYR A 89 -3.17 -0.65 0.38
CA TYR A 89 -2.48 0.33 1.24
C TYR A 89 -0.96 0.34 0.96
N ASN A 90 -0.33 -0.82 0.81
CA ASN A 90 1.09 -0.91 0.48
C ASN A 90 1.37 -0.43 -0.96
N ALA A 91 0.47 -0.70 -1.92
CA ALA A 91 0.58 -0.11 -3.25
C ALA A 91 0.57 1.43 -3.21
N SER A 92 -0.26 2.03 -2.33
CA SER A 92 -0.27 3.50 -2.17
C SER A 92 1.07 4.05 -1.68
N VAL A 93 1.75 3.34 -0.78
CA VAL A 93 3.09 3.72 -0.32
C VAL A 93 4.09 3.70 -1.48
N CYS A 94 4.06 2.65 -2.31
CA CYS A 94 4.92 2.58 -3.50
C CYS A 94 4.64 3.74 -4.47
N TYR A 95 3.38 4.11 -4.66
CA TYR A 95 3.01 5.25 -5.52
C TYR A 95 3.46 6.59 -4.92
N GLU A 96 3.46 6.75 -3.60
CA GLU A 96 4.03 7.94 -2.95
C GLU A 96 5.54 8.04 -3.20
N GLU A 97 6.29 6.92 -3.08
CA GLU A 97 7.73 6.87 -3.39
C GLU A 97 8.04 7.24 -4.85
N LEU A 98 7.14 6.91 -5.77
CA LEU A 98 7.21 7.29 -7.18
C LEU A 98 6.78 8.74 -7.46
N GLY A 99 6.26 9.46 -6.47
CA GLY A 99 5.66 10.78 -6.65
C GLY A 99 4.33 10.75 -7.41
N ASN A 100 3.74 9.58 -7.64
CA ASN A 100 2.46 9.42 -8.31
C ASN A 100 1.30 9.53 -7.29
N ILE A 101 1.06 10.75 -6.83
CA ILE A 101 0.10 11.04 -5.76
C ILE A 101 -1.32 10.64 -6.15
N ASP A 102 -1.72 10.81 -7.42
CA ASP A 102 -3.07 10.43 -7.87
C ASP A 102 -3.30 8.91 -7.78
N ALA A 103 -2.31 8.10 -8.17
CA ALA A 103 -2.40 6.66 -8.01
C ALA A 103 -2.40 6.23 -6.53
N ALA A 104 -1.63 6.91 -5.68
CA ALA A 104 -1.63 6.66 -4.24
C ALA A 104 -3.01 6.93 -3.62
N ILE A 105 -3.64 8.06 -3.96
CA ILE A 105 -5.00 8.40 -3.51
C ILE A 105 -6.00 7.34 -3.97
N ALA A 106 -5.97 6.94 -5.24
CA ALA A 106 -6.87 5.92 -5.77
C ALA A 106 -6.70 4.54 -5.10
N ALA A 107 -5.48 4.17 -4.75
CA ALA A 107 -5.21 2.93 -4.01
C ALA A 107 -5.73 3.01 -2.57
N LEU A 108 -5.55 4.15 -1.88
CA LEU A 108 -6.06 4.38 -0.53
C LEU A 108 -7.59 4.39 -0.49
N GLU A 109 -8.25 4.99 -1.48
CA GLU A 109 -9.71 4.98 -1.61
C GLU A 109 -10.24 3.54 -1.69
N LYS A 110 -9.65 2.71 -2.55
CA LYS A 110 -10.01 1.28 -2.65
C LYS A 110 -9.72 0.52 -1.36
N ALA A 111 -8.61 0.79 -0.68
CA ALA A 111 -8.28 0.17 0.60
C ALA A 111 -9.30 0.56 1.67
N ALA A 112 -9.68 1.84 1.76
CA ALA A 112 -10.64 2.37 2.72
C ALA A 112 -12.08 1.85 2.49
N ALA A 113 -12.41 1.51 1.24
CA ALA A 113 -13.70 0.92 0.87
C ALA A 113 -13.81 -0.57 1.21
N ASN A 114 -12.71 -1.26 1.53
CA ASN A 114 -12.74 -2.65 1.93
C ASN A 114 -13.24 -2.78 3.38
N GLU A 115 -14.45 -3.27 3.55
CA GLU A 115 -15.11 -3.41 4.86
C GLU A 115 -14.38 -4.34 5.84
N ASN A 116 -13.55 -5.25 5.32
CA ASN A 116 -12.76 -6.20 6.10
C ASN A 116 -11.36 -5.69 6.44
N PHE A 117 -10.97 -4.51 5.94
CA PHE A 117 -9.66 -3.94 6.20
C PHE A 117 -9.61 -3.20 7.55
N PRO A 118 -8.82 -3.71 8.55
CA PRO A 118 -8.82 -3.13 9.89
C PRO A 118 -8.29 -1.70 9.97
N LEU A 119 -7.50 -1.27 8.96
CA LEU A 119 -6.90 0.05 8.90
C LEU A 119 -7.61 0.98 7.88
N ALA A 120 -8.87 0.72 7.57
CA ALA A 120 -9.63 1.54 6.63
C ALA A 120 -9.67 3.03 7.03
N THR A 121 -9.78 3.32 8.33
CA THR A 121 -9.74 4.70 8.85
C THR A 121 -8.39 5.36 8.65
N LYS A 122 -7.29 4.62 8.82
CA LYS A 122 -5.94 5.08 8.50
C LYS A 122 -5.78 5.38 7.01
N ALA A 123 -6.32 4.53 6.14
CA ALA A 123 -6.31 4.76 4.70
C ALA A 123 -7.07 6.04 4.32
N MET A 124 -8.26 6.27 4.89
CA MET A 124 -8.99 7.52 4.69
C MET A 124 -8.20 8.75 5.15
N PHE A 125 -7.57 8.68 6.33
CA PHE A 125 -6.75 9.78 6.81
C PHE A 125 -5.59 10.10 5.86
N ASN A 126 -4.87 9.07 5.37
CA ASN A 126 -3.78 9.28 4.42
C ASN A 126 -4.28 9.80 3.06
N GLN A 127 -5.48 9.40 2.62
CA GLN A 127 -6.11 9.99 1.43
C GLN A 127 -6.30 11.50 1.60
N GLY A 128 -6.87 11.95 2.72
CA GLY A 128 -7.02 13.37 3.03
C GLY A 128 -5.67 14.11 3.08
N ARG A 129 -4.65 13.50 3.69
CA ARG A 129 -3.28 14.05 3.74
C ARG A 129 -2.68 14.25 2.35
N LEU A 130 -2.91 13.33 1.43
CA LEU A 130 -2.41 13.45 0.07
C LEU A 130 -3.17 14.50 -0.74
N GLU A 131 -4.47 14.65 -0.53
CA GLU A 131 -5.24 15.77 -1.14
C GLU A 131 -4.74 17.13 -0.61
N GLU A 132 -4.44 17.24 0.70
CA GLU A 132 -3.78 18.44 1.22
C GLU A 132 -2.43 18.72 0.55
N ALA A 133 -1.59 17.69 0.35
CA ALA A 133 -0.29 17.83 -0.30
C ALA A 133 -0.41 18.35 -1.75
N LYS A 134 -1.53 18.05 -2.43
CA LYS A 134 -1.89 18.60 -3.73
C LYS A 134 -2.53 20.00 -3.66
N SER A 135 -2.71 20.54 -2.46
CA SER A 135 -3.48 21.77 -2.20
C SER A 135 -4.97 21.67 -2.55
N ASN A 136 -5.51 20.46 -2.62
CA ASN A 136 -6.94 20.20 -2.80
C ASN A 136 -7.65 20.24 -1.43
N TYR A 137 -7.64 21.39 -0.79
CA TYR A 137 -8.08 21.54 0.61
C TYR A 137 -9.55 21.20 0.84
N ASP A 138 -10.43 21.53 -0.12
CA ASP A 138 -11.85 21.18 -0.02
C ASP A 138 -12.04 19.64 -0.02
N ALA A 139 -11.36 18.94 -0.92
CA ALA A 139 -11.41 17.47 -0.96
C ALA A 139 -10.83 16.82 0.31
N ALA A 140 -9.72 17.35 0.82
CA ALA A 140 -9.11 16.88 2.06
C ALA A 140 -10.08 17.08 3.25
N TYR A 141 -10.70 18.26 3.34
CA TYR A 141 -11.67 18.60 4.37
C TYR A 141 -12.89 17.66 4.36
N ASP A 142 -13.44 17.39 3.18
CA ASP A 142 -14.57 16.48 3.02
C ASP A 142 -14.21 15.05 3.47
N ILE A 143 -13.02 14.56 3.11
CA ILE A 143 -12.53 13.25 3.52
C ILE A 143 -12.35 13.17 5.05
N TYR A 144 -11.77 14.20 5.67
CA TYR A 144 -11.58 14.23 7.11
C TYR A 144 -12.93 14.26 7.86
N ASN A 145 -13.89 15.05 7.40
CA ASN A 145 -15.22 15.07 8.00
C ASN A 145 -15.98 13.75 7.80
N ALA A 146 -15.87 13.12 6.64
CA ALA A 146 -16.43 11.79 6.41
C ALA A 146 -15.85 10.74 7.36
N LEU A 147 -14.52 10.79 7.62
CA LEU A 147 -13.86 9.92 8.58
C LEU A 147 -14.35 10.15 10.01
N VAL A 148 -14.50 11.41 10.43
CA VAL A 148 -15.04 11.75 11.75
C VAL A 148 -16.49 11.27 11.90
N ALA A 149 -17.31 11.44 10.86
CA ALA A 149 -18.70 10.99 10.86
C ALA A 149 -18.83 9.47 10.94
N LYS A 150 -17.87 8.73 10.35
CA LYS A 150 -17.85 7.25 10.37
C LYS A 150 -17.59 6.68 11.76
N ASN A 151 -16.64 7.23 12.51
CA ASN A 151 -16.33 6.83 13.89
C ASN A 151 -15.52 7.91 14.63
N ALA A 152 -16.18 8.85 15.27
CA ALA A 152 -15.51 9.94 15.98
C ALA A 152 -14.58 9.51 17.14
N SER A 153 -14.71 8.28 17.66
CA SER A 153 -13.85 7.75 18.73
C SER A 153 -12.57 7.12 18.23
N ASP A 154 -12.50 6.82 16.94
CA ASP A 154 -11.31 6.26 16.27
C ASP A 154 -10.12 7.23 16.37
N GLU A 155 -8.92 6.70 16.50
CA GLU A 155 -7.69 7.49 16.62
C GLU A 155 -7.45 8.36 15.38
N TRP A 156 -7.62 7.78 14.18
CA TRP A 156 -7.43 8.51 12.93
C TRP A 156 -8.52 9.56 12.71
N ALA A 157 -9.76 9.32 13.20
CA ALA A 157 -10.81 10.31 13.18
C ALA A 157 -10.51 11.52 14.08
N LYS A 158 -9.83 11.33 15.22
CA LYS A 158 -9.35 12.44 16.05
C LYS A 158 -8.28 13.27 15.34
N HIS A 159 -7.34 12.62 14.65
CA HIS A 159 -6.36 13.32 13.82
C HIS A 159 -7.04 14.06 12.65
N ALA A 160 -7.99 13.41 11.98
CA ALA A 160 -8.76 14.03 10.89
C ALA A 160 -9.52 15.27 11.37
N LYS A 161 -10.16 15.22 12.55
CA LYS A 161 -10.85 16.37 13.14
C LYS A 161 -9.89 17.54 13.36
N ALA A 162 -8.71 17.29 13.91
CA ALA A 162 -7.71 18.34 14.13
C ALA A 162 -7.25 18.97 12.80
N ARG A 163 -7.08 18.16 11.73
CA ARG A 163 -6.70 18.68 10.41
C ARG A 163 -7.83 19.48 9.78
N ALA A 164 -9.08 19.00 9.85
CA ALA A 164 -10.25 19.74 9.36
C ALA A 164 -10.36 21.12 10.03
N SER A 165 -10.27 21.16 11.37
CA SER A 165 -10.30 22.45 12.10
C SER A 165 -9.15 23.38 11.70
N TYR A 166 -7.96 22.85 11.46
CA TYR A 166 -6.84 23.65 10.99
C TYR A 166 -7.10 24.26 9.60
N LEU A 167 -7.70 23.50 8.68
CA LEU A 167 -8.05 24.01 7.34
C LEU A 167 -9.11 25.10 7.39
N GLU A 168 -10.06 25.01 8.33
CA GLU A 168 -11.05 26.05 8.59
C GLU A 168 -10.39 27.34 9.12
N GLU A 169 -9.52 27.24 10.12
CA GLU A 169 -8.84 28.39 10.76
C GLU A 169 -7.91 29.13 9.78
N GLU A 170 -7.31 28.42 8.84
CA GLU A 170 -6.41 28.99 7.82
C GLU A 170 -7.15 29.53 6.58
N ASP A 171 -8.50 29.54 6.59
CA ASP A 171 -9.33 29.99 5.45
C ASP A 171 -8.99 29.29 4.12
N ARG A 172 -8.59 28.01 4.19
CA ARG A 172 -8.14 27.22 3.03
C ARG A 172 -9.26 26.47 2.31
N ILE A 173 -10.45 26.47 2.89
CA ILE A 173 -11.63 25.81 2.34
C ILE A 173 -12.66 26.85 1.89
N ASN A 174 -13.32 26.55 0.76
CA ASN A 174 -14.44 27.36 0.28
C ASN A 174 -15.70 27.00 1.11
N GLN A 175 -16.21 27.96 1.88
CA GLN A 175 -17.45 27.82 2.68
C GLN A 175 -18.69 28.01 1.80
#